data_4dfa1811632294812ec3d7337339c9cd
#
_entry.id   4dfa1811632294812ec3d7337339c9cd
#
_cell.length_a   1.000
_cell.length_b   1.000
_cell.length_c   1.000
_cell.angle_alpha   90.00
_cell.angle_beta   90.00
_cell.angle_gamma   90.00
#
_symmetry.space_group_name_H-M   'P 1'
#
loop_
_entity.id
_entity.type
_entity.pdbx_description
1 polymer ?
#
loop_
_entity_poly.entity_id
_entity_poly.type
_entity_poly.pdbx_seq_one_letter_code
_entity_poly.pdbx_strand_id
1 'polypeptide(L)'
;MAETLRIFVGATRDLEAERGVIGKAIAEIPVQLAIEIRRTPPLLPTYEEIFERIANCDRVYFLLGNDITAPAGLEWATAWRLERSVLPLRCSPRPTPAAQEFQRLSPLPWLDFHNATELARIVSLDVARLLKHPANRYGLLVAELERLDVYIRRLDRLQMAPDKAPSGAEGGGVLIDSRPRSHENET
;
A
#
# COMPACT_ATOMS: atom_id res chain seq x y z
N MET A 1 25.10 -17.69 4.67
CA MET A 1 24.21 -16.96 5.61
C MET A 1 23.10 -16.36 4.79
N ALA A 2 21.83 -16.48 5.23
CA ALA A 2 20.72 -15.81 4.55
C ALA A 2 20.90 -14.28 4.66
N GLU A 3 20.68 -13.56 3.55
CA GLU A 3 20.76 -12.10 3.56
C GLU A 3 19.47 -11.48 4.10
N THR A 4 19.59 -10.30 4.71
CA THR A 4 18.44 -9.51 5.18
C THR A 4 17.81 -8.77 4.00
N LEU A 5 16.52 -8.91 3.80
CA LEU A 5 15.76 -8.09 2.84
C LEU A 5 15.60 -6.66 3.40
N ARG A 6 16.13 -5.68 2.69
CA ARG A 6 16.09 -4.26 3.09
C ARG A 6 15.10 -3.50 2.22
N ILE A 7 14.09 -2.95 2.86
CA ILE A 7 13.01 -2.21 2.20
C ILE A 7 13.02 -0.77 2.71
N PHE A 8 13.02 0.19 1.79
CA PHE A 8 12.81 1.59 2.13
C PHE A 8 11.37 2.00 1.76
N VAL A 9 10.70 2.72 2.67
CA VAL A 9 9.35 3.24 2.45
C VAL A 9 9.38 4.77 2.47
N GLY A 10 9.38 5.38 1.28
CA GLY A 10 9.17 6.81 1.08
C GLY A 10 7.68 7.11 0.97
N ALA A 11 7.23 8.21 1.55
CA ALA A 11 5.84 8.65 1.43
C ALA A 11 5.73 10.16 1.57
N THR A 12 4.75 10.75 0.88
CA THR A 12 4.31 12.11 1.14
C THR A 12 3.66 12.20 2.53
N ARG A 13 3.66 13.40 3.11
CA ARG A 13 3.26 13.59 4.51
C ARG A 13 1.83 13.14 4.82
N ASP A 14 0.94 13.26 3.86
CA ASP A 14 -0.47 12.88 3.96
C ASP A 14 -0.70 11.35 3.94
N LEU A 15 0.33 10.54 3.63
CA LEU A 15 0.29 9.08 3.61
C LEU A 15 1.16 8.43 4.72
N GLU A 16 1.34 9.10 5.85
CA GLU A 16 2.14 8.56 6.96
C GLU A 16 1.49 7.31 7.60
N ALA A 17 0.16 7.25 7.64
CA ALA A 17 -0.57 6.09 8.16
C ALA A 17 -0.35 4.83 7.27
N GLU A 18 -0.26 5.01 5.97
CA GLU A 18 -0.06 3.97 4.97
C GLU A 18 1.31 3.29 5.09
N ARG A 19 2.32 3.98 5.61
CA ARG A 19 3.61 3.37 5.97
C ARG A 19 3.44 2.25 6.99
N GLY A 20 2.54 2.43 7.97
CA GLY A 20 2.21 1.40 8.96
C GLY A 20 1.51 0.19 8.33
N VAL A 21 0.68 0.41 7.32
CA VAL A 21 0.03 -0.67 6.55
C VAL A 21 1.07 -1.53 5.83
N ILE A 22 2.06 -0.91 5.19
CA ILE A 22 3.16 -1.64 4.54
C ILE A 22 3.92 -2.51 5.55
N GLY A 23 4.25 -1.96 6.72
CA GLY A 23 4.95 -2.71 7.76
C GLY A 23 4.19 -3.95 8.21
N LYS A 24 2.87 -3.82 8.42
CA LYS A 24 2.00 -4.96 8.78
C LYS A 24 1.92 -6.00 7.65
N ALA A 25 1.71 -5.54 6.42
CA ALA A 25 1.61 -6.43 5.26
C ALA A 25 2.88 -7.28 5.08
N ILE A 26 4.05 -6.69 5.29
CA ILE A 26 5.33 -7.40 5.21
C ILE A 26 5.48 -8.40 6.36
N ALA A 27 5.07 -8.06 7.58
CA ALA A 27 5.14 -8.94 8.74
C ALA A 27 4.22 -10.17 8.62
N GLU A 28 3.17 -10.12 7.80
CA GLU A 28 2.23 -11.22 7.55
C GLU A 28 2.69 -12.21 6.46
N ILE A 29 3.81 -11.95 5.80
CA ILE A 29 4.34 -12.85 4.75
C ILE A 29 4.80 -14.16 5.41
N PRO A 30 4.37 -15.34 4.91
CA PRO A 30 4.52 -16.62 5.60
C PRO A 30 5.92 -17.25 5.41
N VAL A 31 6.98 -16.48 5.64
CA VAL A 31 8.38 -16.92 5.60
C VAL A 31 9.15 -16.42 6.81
N GLN A 32 10.18 -17.17 7.22
CA GLN A 32 11.10 -16.76 8.28
C GLN A 32 12.32 -16.10 7.68
N LEU A 33 12.21 -14.79 7.43
CA LEU A 33 13.27 -13.98 6.85
C LEU A 33 13.50 -12.75 7.70
N ALA A 34 14.77 -12.36 7.86
CA ALA A 34 15.11 -11.06 8.43
C ALA A 34 14.74 -9.96 7.41
N ILE A 35 13.78 -9.10 7.78
CA ILE A 35 13.35 -7.97 6.96
C ILE A 35 13.60 -6.68 7.74
N GLU A 36 14.34 -5.76 7.14
CA GLU A 36 14.59 -4.43 7.67
C GLU A 36 13.80 -3.39 6.89
N ILE A 37 12.88 -2.70 7.57
CA ILE A 37 12.08 -1.62 6.98
C ILE A 37 12.67 -0.28 7.41
N ARG A 38 13.09 0.50 6.44
CA ARG A 38 13.71 1.83 6.62
C ARG A 38 12.76 2.92 6.20
N ARG A 39 12.89 4.07 6.84
CA ARG A 39 12.18 5.31 6.49
C ARG A 39 13.05 6.51 6.82
N THR A 40 12.73 7.64 6.23
CA THR A 40 13.34 8.92 6.61
C THR A 40 12.90 9.32 8.02
N PRO A 41 13.82 9.82 8.87
CA PRO A 41 13.46 10.37 10.17
C PRO A 41 12.46 11.53 10.05
N PRO A 42 11.55 11.70 11.02
CA PRO A 42 10.52 12.74 10.93
C PRO A 42 11.06 14.16 11.12
N LEU A 43 12.24 14.32 11.71
CA LEU A 43 12.84 15.62 12.02
C LEU A 43 14.01 15.92 11.08
N LEU A 44 13.83 16.91 10.21
CA LEU A 44 14.84 17.55 9.34
C LEU A 44 15.99 16.61 8.92
N PRO A 45 15.73 15.54 8.16
CA PRO A 45 16.76 14.60 7.74
C PRO A 45 17.78 15.31 6.85
N THR A 46 19.05 14.99 7.04
CA THR A 46 20.10 15.40 6.11
C THR A 46 20.06 14.57 4.83
N TYR A 47 20.72 15.07 3.77
CA TYR A 47 20.85 14.30 2.54
C TYR A 47 21.61 12.97 2.78
N GLU A 48 22.65 13.00 3.58
CA GLU A 48 23.48 11.84 3.92
C GLU A 48 22.64 10.75 4.61
N GLU A 49 21.78 11.13 5.55
CA GLU A 49 20.89 10.18 6.24
C GLU A 49 19.89 9.52 5.28
N ILE A 50 19.34 10.29 4.34
CA ILE A 50 18.43 9.74 3.30
C ILE A 50 19.21 8.81 2.38
N PHE A 51 20.39 9.25 1.93
CA PHE A 51 21.27 8.47 1.05
C PHE A 51 21.64 7.12 1.67
N GLU A 52 22.15 7.10 2.90
CA GLU A 52 22.55 5.86 3.60
C GLU A 52 21.38 4.87 3.75
N ARG A 53 20.18 5.37 4.03
CA ARG A 53 19.01 4.52 4.19
C ARG A 53 18.56 3.90 2.89
N ILE A 54 18.72 4.59 1.76
CA ILE A 54 18.30 4.13 0.43
C ILE A 54 19.41 3.32 -0.27
N ALA A 55 20.67 3.67 -0.06
CA ALA A 55 21.81 3.12 -0.80
C ALA A 55 21.90 1.59 -0.78
N ASN A 56 21.52 0.96 0.34
CA ASN A 56 21.60 -0.49 0.54
C ASN A 56 20.22 -1.17 0.58
N CYS A 57 19.19 -0.56 -0.03
CA CYS A 57 17.87 -1.18 -0.09
C CYS A 57 17.73 -2.07 -1.33
N ASP A 58 17.04 -3.19 -1.14
CA ASP A 58 16.69 -4.12 -2.20
C ASP A 58 15.42 -3.66 -2.94
N ARG A 59 14.50 -3.03 -2.19
CA ARG A 59 13.24 -2.52 -2.72
C ARG A 59 12.88 -1.18 -2.09
N VAL A 60 12.34 -0.27 -2.90
CA VAL A 60 11.80 1.02 -2.46
C VAL A 60 10.33 1.08 -2.79
N TYR A 61 9.46 1.25 -1.79
CA TYR A 61 8.07 1.62 -1.98
C TYR A 61 7.96 3.13 -1.86
N PHE A 62 7.41 3.77 -2.87
CA PHE A 62 7.21 5.22 -2.88
C PHE A 62 5.72 5.53 -2.96
N LEU A 63 5.18 6.15 -1.90
CA LEU A 63 3.77 6.50 -1.77
C LEU A 63 3.58 7.98 -2.10
N LEU A 64 2.79 8.27 -3.14
CA LEU A 64 2.41 9.62 -3.52
C LEU A 64 0.93 9.87 -3.21
N GLY A 65 0.68 10.84 -2.35
CA GLY A 65 -0.63 11.34 -2.02
C GLY A 65 -1.01 12.57 -2.87
N ASN A 66 -1.57 13.58 -2.22
CA ASN A 66 -2.09 14.76 -2.90
C ASN A 66 -1.00 15.64 -3.52
N ASP A 67 0.17 15.74 -2.89
CA ASP A 67 1.22 16.65 -3.34
C ASP A 67 2.61 16.05 -3.16
N ILE A 68 3.56 16.53 -3.97
CA ILE A 68 4.97 16.16 -3.85
C ILE A 68 5.72 17.25 -3.07
N THR A 69 6.20 16.92 -1.89
CA THR A 69 6.92 17.82 -1.00
C THR A 69 8.19 17.19 -0.47
N ALA A 70 9.11 18.00 0.08
CA ALA A 70 10.24 17.46 0.82
C ALA A 70 9.77 16.75 2.11
N PRO A 71 10.40 15.63 2.53
CA PRO A 71 11.58 15.02 1.92
C PRO A 71 11.26 14.03 0.77
N ALA A 72 9.99 13.71 0.50
CA ALA A 72 9.60 12.64 -0.45
C ALA A 72 10.21 12.81 -1.85
N GLY A 73 10.23 14.04 -2.39
CA GLY A 73 10.87 14.31 -3.66
C GLY A 73 12.38 14.01 -3.67
N LEU A 74 13.07 14.26 -2.56
CA LEU A 74 14.48 13.92 -2.40
C LEU A 74 14.71 12.41 -2.26
N GLU A 75 13.84 11.72 -1.52
CA GLU A 75 13.85 10.25 -1.41
C GLU A 75 13.73 9.60 -2.78
N TRP A 76 12.77 10.06 -3.60
CA TRP A 76 12.59 9.60 -4.97
C TRP A 76 13.84 9.84 -5.83
N ALA A 77 14.33 11.08 -5.85
CA ALA A 77 15.50 11.44 -6.64
C ALA A 77 16.75 10.64 -6.25
N THR A 78 16.91 10.36 -4.95
CA THR A 78 18.02 9.55 -4.42
C THR A 78 17.88 8.08 -4.84
N ALA A 79 16.69 7.51 -4.69
CA ALA A 79 16.41 6.12 -5.11
C ALA A 79 16.66 5.95 -6.62
N TRP A 80 16.24 6.93 -7.42
CA TRP A 80 16.45 6.94 -8.86
C TRP A 80 17.94 7.03 -9.25
N ARG A 81 18.67 7.96 -8.64
CA ARG A 81 20.12 8.12 -8.90
C ARG A 81 20.96 6.91 -8.50
N LEU A 82 20.50 6.17 -7.50
CA LEU A 82 21.14 4.94 -7.02
C LEU A 82 20.64 3.68 -7.74
N GLU A 83 19.80 3.84 -8.76
CA GLU A 83 19.23 2.75 -9.55
C GLU A 83 18.56 1.67 -8.67
N ARG A 84 17.88 2.13 -7.60
CA ARG A 84 17.15 1.21 -6.71
C ARG A 84 15.86 0.73 -7.39
N SER A 85 15.48 -0.51 -7.06
CA SER A 85 14.22 -1.07 -7.53
C SER A 85 13.04 -0.37 -6.84
N VAL A 86 12.37 0.56 -7.54
CA VAL A 86 11.27 1.36 -7.00
C VAL A 86 9.92 0.83 -7.48
N LEU A 87 8.96 0.70 -6.58
CA LEU A 87 7.54 0.52 -6.87
C LEU A 87 6.80 1.79 -6.49
N PRO A 88 6.39 2.61 -7.49
CA PRO A 88 5.63 3.81 -7.22
C PRO A 88 4.15 3.50 -7.05
N LEU A 89 3.58 3.96 -5.95
CA LEU A 89 2.20 3.78 -5.54
C LEU A 89 1.55 5.14 -5.35
N ARG A 90 0.31 5.32 -5.77
CA ARG A 90 -0.40 6.58 -5.59
C ARG A 90 -1.81 6.39 -5.04
N CYS A 91 -2.21 7.32 -4.17
CA CYS A 91 -3.55 7.37 -3.59
C CYS A 91 -4.00 8.82 -3.50
N SER A 92 -4.56 9.34 -4.60
CA SER A 92 -5.18 10.66 -4.55
C SER A 92 -6.20 10.82 -5.67
N PRO A 93 -7.45 11.15 -5.34
CA PRO A 93 -8.45 11.50 -6.34
C PRO A 93 -8.23 12.90 -6.94
N ARG A 94 -7.44 13.76 -6.27
CA ARG A 94 -7.23 15.17 -6.68
C ARG A 94 -5.79 15.61 -6.41
N PRO A 95 -4.82 15.09 -7.17
CA PRO A 95 -3.43 15.50 -7.01
C PRO A 95 -3.24 16.97 -7.42
N THR A 96 -2.30 17.66 -6.74
CA THR A 96 -1.89 19.02 -7.12
C THR A 96 -1.26 19.03 -8.52
N PRO A 97 -1.20 20.18 -9.20
CA PRO A 97 -0.48 20.31 -10.47
C PRO A 97 0.99 19.84 -10.39
N ALA A 98 1.66 20.07 -9.25
CA ALA A 98 3.02 19.61 -9.01
C ALA A 98 3.10 18.09 -8.94
N ALA A 99 2.17 17.43 -8.22
CA ALA A 99 2.09 15.97 -8.15
C ALA A 99 1.74 15.35 -9.51
N GLN A 100 0.84 15.96 -10.29
CA GLN A 100 0.50 15.51 -11.64
C GLN A 100 1.73 15.58 -12.57
N GLU A 101 2.46 16.68 -12.54
CA GLU A 101 3.66 16.86 -13.37
C GLU A 101 4.76 15.88 -12.93
N PHE A 102 4.95 15.68 -11.64
CA PHE A 102 5.87 14.69 -11.10
C PHE A 102 5.54 13.27 -11.59
N GLN A 103 4.26 12.88 -11.56
CA GLN A 103 3.80 11.58 -12.07
C GLN A 103 4.08 11.46 -13.58
N ARG A 104 3.79 12.51 -14.36
CA ARG A 104 3.99 12.54 -15.80
C ARG A 104 5.45 12.39 -16.20
N LEU A 105 6.36 12.99 -15.43
CA LEU A 105 7.81 12.94 -15.67
C LEU A 105 8.45 11.63 -15.16
N SER A 106 7.74 10.87 -14.33
CA SER A 106 8.25 9.59 -13.85
C SER A 106 8.29 8.57 -14.98
N PRO A 107 9.43 7.89 -15.21
CA PRO A 107 9.54 6.85 -16.23
C PRO A 107 8.94 5.51 -15.81
N LEU A 108 8.51 5.37 -14.54
CA LEU A 108 7.93 4.14 -14.00
C LEU A 108 6.40 4.19 -14.03
N PRO A 109 5.73 3.06 -14.30
CA PRO A 109 4.28 2.97 -14.21
C PRO A 109 3.83 3.09 -12.75
N TRP A 110 2.87 3.98 -12.48
CA TRP A 110 2.25 4.14 -11.18
C TRP A 110 1.16 3.10 -10.96
N LEU A 111 1.14 2.49 -9.77
CA LEU A 111 0.05 1.63 -9.33
C LEU A 111 -0.88 2.41 -8.40
N ASP A 112 -2.17 2.37 -8.70
CA ASP A 112 -3.19 3.00 -7.87
C ASP A 112 -3.57 2.09 -6.70
N PHE A 113 -3.83 2.68 -5.53
CA PHE A 113 -4.52 2.04 -4.43
C PHE A 113 -5.54 3.00 -3.83
N HIS A 114 -6.67 2.49 -3.35
CA HIS A 114 -7.79 3.30 -2.86
C HIS A 114 -8.02 3.15 -1.35
N ASN A 115 -7.46 2.10 -0.76
CA ASN A 115 -7.60 1.80 0.66
C ASN A 115 -6.44 0.96 1.20
N ALA A 116 -6.38 0.84 2.53
CA ALA A 116 -5.34 0.10 3.23
C ALA A 116 -5.25 -1.39 2.83
N THR A 117 -6.39 -2.03 2.56
CA THR A 117 -6.44 -3.45 2.17
C THR A 117 -5.81 -3.66 0.80
N GLU A 118 -6.10 -2.79 -0.14
CA GLU A 118 -5.52 -2.84 -1.48
C GLU A 118 -4.01 -2.56 -1.45
N LEU A 119 -3.58 -1.54 -0.70
CA LEU A 119 -2.16 -1.26 -0.48
C LEU A 119 -1.44 -2.48 0.11
N ALA A 120 -1.98 -3.06 1.18
CA ALA A 120 -1.41 -4.25 1.83
C ALA A 120 -1.27 -5.41 0.83
N ARG A 121 -2.31 -5.65 0.01
CA ARG A 121 -2.30 -6.71 -1.01
C ARG A 121 -1.24 -6.47 -2.07
N ILE A 122 -1.13 -5.23 -2.62
CA ILE A 122 -0.12 -4.89 -3.63
C ILE A 122 1.29 -5.16 -3.09
N VAL A 123 1.58 -4.66 -1.89
CA VAL A 123 2.90 -4.82 -1.26
C VAL A 123 3.20 -6.29 -0.95
N SER A 124 2.23 -7.03 -0.40
CA SER A 124 2.39 -8.45 -0.11
C SER A 124 2.68 -9.27 -1.36
N LEU A 125 1.98 -9.00 -2.46
CA LEU A 125 2.23 -9.65 -3.76
C LEU A 125 3.61 -9.32 -4.30
N ASP A 126 4.01 -8.05 -4.24
CA ASP A 126 5.31 -7.61 -4.74
C ASP A 126 6.47 -8.26 -3.97
N VAL A 127 6.43 -8.24 -2.63
CA VAL A 127 7.46 -8.87 -1.80
C VAL A 127 7.47 -10.39 -2.01
N ALA A 128 6.31 -11.04 -2.05
CA ALA A 128 6.24 -12.48 -2.27
C ALA A 128 6.83 -12.89 -3.63
N ARG A 129 6.60 -12.10 -4.69
CA ARG A 129 7.19 -12.31 -6.02
C ARG A 129 8.69 -12.05 -6.03
N LEU A 130 9.15 -11.00 -5.34
CA LEU A 130 10.58 -10.70 -5.18
C LEU A 130 11.30 -11.83 -4.48
N LEU A 131 10.73 -12.38 -3.41
CA LEU A 131 11.29 -13.50 -2.66
C LEU A 131 11.33 -14.81 -3.48
N LYS A 132 10.37 -15.00 -4.38
CA LYS A 132 10.33 -16.15 -5.29
C LYS A 132 11.23 -16.02 -6.51
N HIS A 133 11.81 -14.86 -6.76
CA HIS A 133 12.64 -14.68 -7.94
C HIS A 133 13.82 -15.66 -7.93
N PRO A 134 14.13 -16.34 -9.05
CA PRO A 134 15.20 -17.34 -9.08
C PRO A 134 16.58 -16.82 -8.69
N ALA A 135 16.83 -15.52 -8.91
CA ALA A 135 18.07 -14.85 -8.49
C ALA A 135 18.02 -14.31 -7.06
N ASN A 136 17.03 -14.71 -6.25
CA ASN A 136 16.98 -14.26 -4.86
C ASN A 136 18.18 -14.85 -4.07
N ARG A 137 18.63 -14.08 -3.08
CA ARG A 137 19.79 -14.38 -2.23
C ARG A 137 19.41 -14.61 -0.77
N TYR A 138 18.13 -14.70 -0.48
CA TYR A 138 17.62 -14.74 0.88
C TYR A 138 17.63 -16.12 1.52
N GLY A 139 18.03 -17.15 0.78
CA GLY A 139 18.22 -18.51 1.32
C GLY A 139 16.95 -19.20 1.77
N LEU A 140 15.83 -18.94 1.10
CA LEU A 140 14.54 -19.56 1.41
C LEU A 140 14.56 -21.07 1.13
N LEU A 141 13.95 -21.83 2.03
CA LEU A 141 13.74 -23.26 1.88
C LEU A 141 12.64 -23.56 0.84
N VAL A 142 12.69 -24.75 0.24
CA VAL A 142 11.66 -25.19 -0.72
C VAL A 142 10.26 -25.09 -0.12
N ALA A 143 10.08 -25.52 1.13
CA ALA A 143 8.81 -25.41 1.85
C ALA A 143 8.32 -23.97 2.05
N GLU A 144 9.23 -22.99 2.12
CA GLU A 144 8.88 -21.57 2.21
C GLU A 144 8.46 -21.04 0.84
N LEU A 145 9.11 -21.46 -0.24
CA LEU A 145 8.72 -21.13 -1.61
C LEU A 145 7.33 -21.69 -1.93
N GLU A 146 7.02 -22.91 -1.51
CA GLU A 146 5.67 -23.50 -1.66
C GLU A 146 4.61 -22.72 -0.88
N ARG A 147 4.91 -22.28 0.34
CA ARG A 147 4.02 -21.41 1.12
C ARG A 147 3.78 -20.07 0.43
N LEU A 148 4.82 -19.47 -0.14
CA LEU A 148 4.67 -18.25 -0.94
C LEU A 148 3.78 -18.47 -2.16
N ASP A 149 3.86 -19.62 -2.84
CA ASP A 149 2.98 -19.95 -3.95
C ASP A 149 1.50 -20.00 -3.54
N VAL A 150 1.22 -20.64 -2.43
CA VAL A 150 -0.15 -20.68 -1.88
C VAL A 150 -0.61 -19.28 -1.50
N TYR A 151 0.26 -18.49 -0.87
CA TYR A 151 -0.02 -17.13 -0.44
C TYR A 151 -0.33 -16.21 -1.63
N ILE A 152 0.49 -16.22 -2.68
CA ILE A 152 0.28 -15.46 -3.92
C ILE A 152 -1.08 -15.82 -4.54
N ARG A 153 -1.36 -17.11 -4.73
CA ARG A 153 -2.65 -17.57 -5.29
C ARG A 153 -3.86 -17.12 -4.46
N ARG A 154 -3.71 -17.02 -3.14
CA ARG A 154 -4.76 -16.48 -2.27
C ARG A 154 -4.97 -14.99 -2.51
N LEU A 155 -3.90 -14.19 -2.59
CA LEU A 155 -3.97 -12.75 -2.82
C LEU A 155 -4.50 -12.40 -4.21
N ASP A 156 -4.13 -13.17 -5.24
CA ASP A 156 -4.63 -12.99 -6.61
C ASP A 156 -6.15 -13.26 -6.69
N ARG A 157 -6.66 -14.28 -5.96
CA ARG A 157 -8.10 -14.56 -5.88
C ARG A 157 -8.90 -13.45 -5.21
N LEU A 158 -8.35 -12.78 -4.20
CA LEU A 158 -9.01 -11.65 -3.54
C LEU A 158 -9.18 -10.44 -4.49
N GLN A 159 -8.35 -10.30 -5.50
CA GLN A 159 -8.50 -9.27 -6.53
C GLN A 159 -9.67 -9.54 -7.47
N MET A 160 -9.99 -10.81 -7.73
CA MET A 160 -11.05 -11.22 -8.67
C MET A 160 -12.44 -11.26 -8.02
N ALA A 161 -12.53 -11.19 -6.69
CA ALA A 161 -13.82 -11.11 -6.00
C ALA A 161 -14.36 -9.67 -6.14
N PRO A 162 -15.51 -9.45 -6.83
CA PRO A 162 -16.12 -8.13 -6.85
C PRO A 162 -16.44 -7.72 -5.41
N ASP A 163 -16.19 -6.45 -5.07
CA ASP A 163 -16.64 -5.84 -3.82
C ASP A 163 -18.15 -6.12 -3.67
N LYS A 164 -18.49 -7.13 -2.88
CA LYS A 164 -19.86 -7.26 -2.39
C LYS A 164 -20.04 -6.09 -1.44
N ALA A 165 -20.59 -5.01 -1.98
CA ALA A 165 -21.22 -3.99 -1.14
C ALA A 165 -22.09 -4.74 -0.11
N PRO A 166 -22.04 -4.38 1.19
CA PRO A 166 -22.93 -4.97 2.15
C PRO A 166 -24.37 -4.70 1.66
N SER A 167 -25.06 -5.74 1.26
CA SER A 167 -26.47 -5.67 0.92
C SER A 167 -27.15 -5.14 2.17
N GLY A 168 -27.59 -3.86 2.09
CA GLY A 168 -28.36 -3.26 3.14
C GLY A 168 -29.56 -4.14 3.42
N ALA A 169 -29.73 -4.52 4.70
CA ALA A 169 -30.92 -5.19 5.16
C ALA A 169 -32.14 -4.38 4.70
N GLU A 170 -32.97 -4.95 3.86
CA GLU A 170 -34.30 -4.43 3.56
C GLU A 170 -35.07 -4.44 4.88
N GLY A 171 -35.07 -3.30 5.56
CA GLY A 171 -35.96 -3.04 6.69
C GLY A 171 -37.38 -2.93 6.14
N GLY A 172 -38.14 -4.03 6.24
CA GLY A 172 -39.58 -4.01 6.00
C GLY A 172 -40.27 -3.04 6.97
N GLY A 173 -40.48 -1.80 6.55
CA GLY A 173 -41.27 -0.83 7.26
C GLY A 173 -42.76 -1.23 7.18
N VAL A 174 -43.30 -1.64 8.31
CA VAL A 174 -44.79 -1.81 8.47
C VAL A 174 -45.40 -0.42 8.45
N LEU A 175 -46.15 -0.09 7.38
CA LEU A 175 -46.99 1.08 7.32
C LEU A 175 -48.21 0.87 8.21
N ILE A 176 -48.22 1.53 9.38
CA ILE A 176 -49.43 1.63 10.20
C ILE A 176 -50.32 2.75 9.60
N ASP A 177 -51.40 2.32 8.97
CA ASP A 177 -52.43 3.20 8.43
C ASP A 177 -53.24 3.79 9.59
N SER A 178 -52.94 5.03 9.96
CA SER A 178 -53.68 5.80 10.96
C SER A 178 -54.76 6.65 10.26
N ARG A 179 -55.94 6.05 10.02
CA ARG A 179 -57.12 6.83 9.66
C ARG A 179 -57.69 7.51 10.88
N PRO A 180 -57.88 8.83 10.90
CA PRO A 180 -58.67 9.49 11.96
C PRO A 180 -60.15 9.20 11.76
N ARG A 181 -60.82 8.70 12.80
CA ARG A 181 -62.27 8.61 12.88
C ARG A 181 -62.84 10.00 13.06
N SER A 182 -63.60 10.43 12.09
CA SER A 182 -64.52 11.57 12.19
C SER A 182 -65.63 11.25 13.18
N HIS A 183 -65.70 11.99 14.29
CA HIS A 183 -66.91 12.08 15.11
C HIS A 183 -67.79 13.17 14.55
N GLU A 184 -68.87 12.74 13.92
CA GLU A 184 -70.11 13.55 13.78
C GLU A 184 -70.72 13.66 15.16
N ASN A 185 -71.02 14.88 15.58
CA ASN A 185 -71.93 15.17 16.66
C ASN A 185 -73.01 16.10 16.12
N GLU A 186 -74.24 15.52 15.97
CA GLU A 186 -75.47 16.27 15.87
C GLU A 186 -75.85 16.83 17.24
N THR A 187 -76.20 18.06 17.27
CA THR A 187 -77.38 18.79 17.79
C THR A 187 -77.04 20.26 17.93
#